data_001bacef3d2b1d482c5e61ef44fc58d1
#
_entry.id   001bacef3d2b1d482c5e61ef44fc58d1
#
_cell.length_a   1.000
_cell.length_b   1.000
_cell.length_c   1.000
_cell.angle_alpha   90.00
_cell.angle_beta   90.00
_cell.angle_gamma   90.00
#
_symmetry.space_group_name_H-M   'P 1'
#
loop_
_entity.id
_entity.type
_entity.pdbx_description
1 polymer ?
#
loop_
_entity_poly.entity_id
_entity_poly.type
_entity_poly.pdbx_seq_one_letter_code
_entity_poly.pdbx_strand_id
1 'polypeptide(L)'
;MPDTIMPRRKIFPPAVGDHCYLRHGDRALMARVFMPRGDTGPFPCLIDLHGGGWQRGDLEYRNGFGQYAGHVGCVIVALNFRQGADAYPSSLVDINYGIRWVKANAARFRIDPRRIALGGNSTGGHLAMLAAMRPREPRYAAIPLPEGSPRVDASVRAVVMHWPIINPLSRYRSLLLEKGRFRYGIGYWQTEANAAEGNPMLMLERGERVDLPRAIWIQGRSDTLHNYRDPETDFPGNEPERFVSYYRRAGGDIELVYLEEASSERNALWLTREFLRKAVGAR
;
A
#
# COMPACT_ATOMS: atom_id res chain seq x y z
N MET A 1 5.94 28.38 8.14
CA MET A 1 6.97 27.32 8.24
C MET A 1 8.17 27.76 7.45
N PRO A 2 9.38 27.78 8.00
CA PRO A 2 10.56 28.21 7.25
C PRO A 2 10.81 27.22 6.10
N ASP A 3 11.16 27.75 4.93
CA ASP A 3 11.66 27.01 3.78
C ASP A 3 12.90 26.22 4.19
N THR A 4 12.73 24.97 4.54
CA THR A 4 13.85 24.07 4.80
C THR A 4 14.45 23.70 3.46
N ILE A 5 15.44 24.48 3.03
CA ILE A 5 16.27 24.19 1.86
C ILE A 5 16.86 22.79 2.06
N MET A 6 16.35 21.81 1.32
CA MET A 6 16.97 20.49 1.27
C MET A 6 18.42 20.62 0.83
N PRO A 7 19.39 19.96 1.51
CA PRO A 7 20.78 19.99 1.07
C PRO A 7 20.84 19.47 -0.36
N ARG A 8 21.53 20.20 -1.25
CA ARG A 8 21.71 19.87 -2.68
C ARG A 8 22.59 18.63 -2.85
N ARG A 9 22.07 17.45 -2.46
CA ARG A 9 22.67 16.20 -2.87
C ARG A 9 22.39 16.04 -4.38
N LYS A 10 23.40 15.74 -5.18
CA LYS A 10 23.16 15.36 -6.59
C LYS A 10 22.31 14.09 -6.60
N ILE A 11 21.04 14.24 -6.89
CA ILE A 11 20.10 13.12 -6.99
C ILE A 11 20.05 12.73 -8.45
N PHE A 12 20.53 11.53 -8.73
CA PHE A 12 20.46 10.96 -10.06
C PHE A 12 19.11 10.27 -10.27
N PRO A 13 18.54 10.32 -11.49
CA PRO A 13 17.39 9.49 -11.80
C PRO A 13 17.66 8.03 -11.45
N PRO A 14 16.66 7.27 -10.92
CA PRO A 14 16.87 5.87 -10.57
C PRO A 14 17.19 5.02 -11.82
N ALA A 15 17.82 3.88 -11.60
CA ALA A 15 17.82 2.83 -12.60
C ALA A 15 16.45 2.14 -12.55
N VAL A 16 15.81 1.97 -13.71
CA VAL A 16 14.46 1.41 -13.81
C VAL A 16 14.51 0.10 -14.60
N GLY A 17 13.80 -0.91 -14.13
CA GLY A 17 13.67 -2.19 -14.82
C GLY A 17 12.35 -2.88 -14.53
N ASP A 18 11.75 -3.46 -15.55
CA ASP A 18 10.52 -4.23 -15.45
C ASP A 18 10.82 -5.73 -15.37
N HIS A 19 10.17 -6.41 -14.44
CA HIS A 19 10.37 -7.82 -14.16
C HIS A 19 9.03 -8.54 -14.05
N CYS A 20 8.85 -9.65 -14.79
CA CYS A 20 7.72 -10.54 -14.55
C CYS A 20 7.94 -11.25 -13.21
N TYR A 21 7.08 -10.97 -12.23
CA TYR A 21 7.21 -11.57 -10.91
C TYR A 21 6.26 -12.76 -10.69
N LEU A 22 5.14 -12.80 -11.44
CA LEU A 22 4.15 -13.87 -11.36
C LEU A 22 3.44 -14.04 -12.71
N ARG A 23 2.99 -15.26 -13.02
CA ARG A 23 2.16 -15.55 -14.18
C ARG A 23 0.89 -16.31 -13.78
N HIS A 24 -0.22 -15.92 -14.41
CA HIS A 24 -1.49 -16.65 -14.38
C HIS A 24 -1.84 -17.03 -15.82
N GLY A 25 -1.46 -18.24 -16.24
CA GLY A 25 -1.51 -18.63 -17.65
C GLY A 25 -0.67 -17.66 -18.51
N ASP A 26 -1.28 -17.08 -19.52
CA ASP A 26 -0.62 -16.13 -20.43
C ASP A 26 -0.49 -14.71 -19.83
N ARG A 27 -1.20 -14.41 -18.77
CA ARG A 27 -1.14 -13.09 -18.10
C ARG A 27 0.10 -12.97 -17.23
N ALA A 28 1.03 -12.11 -17.64
CA ALA A 28 2.17 -11.73 -16.83
C ALA A 28 1.84 -10.57 -15.89
N LEU A 29 2.16 -10.71 -14.61
CA LEU A 29 2.15 -9.64 -13.64
C LEU A 29 3.57 -9.10 -13.48
N MET A 30 3.70 -7.78 -13.62
CA MET A 30 4.98 -7.10 -13.68
C MET A 30 5.28 -6.33 -12.40
N ALA A 31 6.55 -6.32 -12.03
CA ALA A 31 7.13 -5.46 -11.01
C ALA A 31 8.07 -4.46 -11.69
N ARG A 32 7.84 -3.16 -11.52
CA ARG A 32 8.79 -2.12 -11.94
C ARG A 32 9.64 -1.70 -10.77
N VAL A 33 10.95 -1.91 -10.90
CA VAL A 33 11.93 -1.66 -9.85
C VAL A 33 12.68 -0.38 -10.15
N PHE A 34 12.62 0.58 -9.22
CA PHE A 34 13.35 1.85 -9.26
C PHE A 34 14.48 1.80 -8.23
N MET A 35 15.70 1.66 -8.68
CA MET A 35 16.88 1.57 -7.82
C MET A 35 17.61 2.92 -7.72
N PRO A 36 17.88 3.44 -6.50
CA PRO A 36 18.73 4.61 -6.33
C PRO A 36 20.10 4.43 -6.97
N ARG A 37 20.62 5.48 -7.63
CA ARG A 37 21.98 5.52 -8.17
C ARG A 37 22.93 6.24 -7.22
N GLY A 38 24.20 5.95 -7.32
CA GLY A 38 25.27 6.65 -6.58
C GLY A 38 25.56 6.09 -5.18
N ASP A 39 24.85 5.05 -4.75
CA ASP A 39 25.08 4.34 -3.49
C ASP A 39 25.17 2.82 -3.71
N THR A 40 25.86 2.11 -2.81
CA THR A 40 26.10 0.66 -2.96
C THR A 40 24.98 -0.20 -2.32
N GLY A 41 24.16 0.34 -1.42
CA GLY A 41 23.15 -0.43 -0.67
C GLY A 41 23.78 -1.23 0.50
N PRO A 42 23.10 -2.25 1.06
CA PRO A 42 21.71 -2.56 0.77
C PRO A 42 20.75 -1.46 1.21
N PHE A 43 19.72 -1.24 0.40
CA PHE A 43 18.71 -0.22 0.62
C PHE A 43 17.50 -0.78 1.37
N PRO A 44 16.75 0.03 2.12
CA PRO A 44 15.36 -0.30 2.43
C PRO A 44 14.53 -0.33 1.14
N CYS A 45 13.36 -0.96 1.19
CA CYS A 45 12.47 -1.04 0.05
C CYS A 45 11.06 -0.56 0.43
N LEU A 46 10.44 0.19 -0.47
CA LEU A 46 9.02 0.46 -0.48
C LEU A 46 8.37 -0.30 -1.63
N ILE A 47 7.52 -1.28 -1.34
CA ILE A 47 6.64 -1.89 -2.33
C ILE A 47 5.42 -1.00 -2.44
N ASP A 48 5.11 -0.51 -3.65
CA ASP A 48 4.08 0.51 -3.88
C ASP A 48 2.95 -0.03 -4.74
N LEU A 49 1.72 0.08 -4.22
CA LEU A 49 0.51 -0.44 -4.82
C LEU A 49 -0.33 0.71 -5.38
N HIS A 50 -0.71 0.59 -6.66
CA HIS A 50 -1.56 1.59 -7.30
C HIS A 50 -3.00 1.54 -6.78
N GLY A 51 -3.70 2.66 -6.84
CA GLY A 51 -5.14 2.77 -6.66
C GLY A 51 -5.91 2.28 -7.89
N GLY A 52 -7.15 2.72 -8.04
CA GLY A 52 -8.00 2.40 -9.21
C GLY A 52 -9.30 1.71 -8.88
N GLY A 53 -9.81 1.89 -7.65
CA GLY A 53 -11.14 1.40 -7.24
C GLY A 53 -11.26 -0.11 -7.17
N TRP A 54 -10.16 -0.85 -6.93
CA TRP A 54 -10.06 -2.32 -7.01
C TRP A 54 -10.39 -2.90 -8.38
N GLN A 55 -10.50 -2.07 -9.42
CA GLN A 55 -11.00 -2.49 -10.73
C GLN A 55 -9.97 -2.29 -11.84
N ARG A 56 -9.15 -1.26 -11.75
CA ARG A 56 -8.20 -0.86 -12.78
C ARG A 56 -6.93 -0.26 -12.18
N GLY A 57 -5.95 -0.07 -13.00
CA GLY A 57 -4.67 0.50 -12.67
C GLY A 57 -3.54 -0.42 -13.14
N ASP A 58 -2.36 0.15 -13.27
CA ASP A 58 -1.16 -0.54 -13.70
C ASP A 58 0.09 0.15 -13.16
N LEU A 59 1.26 -0.27 -13.62
CA LEU A 59 2.54 0.29 -13.21
C LEU A 59 2.69 1.78 -13.52
N GLU A 60 2.03 2.26 -14.58
CA GLU A 60 2.14 3.67 -15.01
C GLU A 60 1.49 4.63 -14.01
N TYR A 61 0.45 4.18 -13.28
CA TYR A 61 -0.20 4.97 -12.23
C TYR A 61 0.76 5.46 -11.15
N ARG A 62 1.84 4.69 -10.88
CA ARG A 62 2.82 5.01 -9.83
C ARG A 62 4.19 5.36 -10.38
N ASN A 63 4.31 5.49 -11.69
CA ASN A 63 5.59 5.73 -12.35
C ASN A 63 6.24 7.04 -11.86
N GLY A 64 5.45 8.12 -11.74
CA GLY A 64 5.91 9.40 -11.18
C GLY A 64 6.46 9.26 -9.76
N PHE A 65 5.76 8.53 -8.89
CA PHE A 65 6.21 8.28 -7.52
C PHE A 65 7.51 7.47 -7.48
N GLY A 66 7.64 6.44 -8.32
CA GLY A 66 8.84 5.61 -8.43
C GLY A 66 10.11 6.41 -8.80
N GLN A 67 9.98 7.47 -9.60
CA GLN A 67 11.10 8.35 -9.96
C GLN A 67 11.75 9.02 -8.74
N TYR A 68 11.05 9.10 -7.62
CA TYR A 68 11.59 9.67 -6.38
C TYR A 68 12.40 8.67 -5.53
N ALA A 69 12.70 7.45 -6.00
CA ALA A 69 13.46 6.45 -5.25
C ALA A 69 14.79 7.01 -4.69
N GLY A 70 15.52 7.79 -5.49
CA GLY A 70 16.74 8.46 -5.04
C GLY A 70 16.52 9.51 -3.95
N HIS A 71 15.39 10.23 -3.97
CA HIS A 71 15.01 11.24 -2.98
C HIS A 71 14.57 10.62 -1.67
N VAL A 72 13.87 9.49 -1.75
CA VAL A 72 13.36 8.74 -0.59
C VAL A 72 14.46 7.89 0.04
N GLY A 73 15.54 7.60 -0.70
CA GLY A 73 16.66 6.81 -0.24
C GLY A 73 16.32 5.33 -0.05
N CYS A 74 15.40 4.80 -0.83
CA CYS A 74 15.02 3.39 -0.86
C CYS A 74 14.81 2.89 -2.30
N VAL A 75 14.85 1.57 -2.50
CA VAL A 75 14.33 0.96 -3.70
C VAL A 75 12.81 1.06 -3.66
N ILE A 76 12.19 1.50 -4.76
CA ILE A 76 10.72 1.46 -4.91
C ILE A 76 10.38 0.35 -5.90
N VAL A 77 9.42 -0.51 -5.53
CA VAL A 77 8.94 -1.60 -6.36
C VAL A 77 7.43 -1.41 -6.57
N ALA A 78 7.03 -0.92 -7.74
CA ALA A 78 5.62 -0.86 -8.11
C ALA A 78 5.18 -2.24 -8.62
N LEU A 79 4.04 -2.74 -8.12
CA LEU A 79 3.50 -4.04 -8.50
C LEU A 79 2.18 -3.88 -9.28
N ASN A 80 2.06 -4.64 -10.38
CA ASN A 80 0.75 -5.00 -10.92
C ASN A 80 0.17 -6.17 -10.12
N PHE A 81 -1.12 -6.26 -10.06
CA PHE A 81 -1.85 -7.36 -9.40
C PHE A 81 -3.23 -7.52 -10.06
N ARG A 82 -3.84 -8.70 -9.90
CA ARG A 82 -5.21 -8.95 -10.40
C ARG A 82 -6.23 -8.11 -9.62
N GLN A 83 -7.25 -7.66 -10.31
CA GLN A 83 -8.32 -6.82 -9.78
C GLN A 83 -9.57 -6.90 -10.67
N GLY A 84 -10.64 -6.22 -10.32
CA GLY A 84 -11.88 -6.22 -11.09
C GLY A 84 -12.55 -7.59 -11.10
N ALA A 85 -12.78 -8.15 -12.28
CA ALA A 85 -13.48 -9.44 -12.45
C ALA A 85 -12.70 -10.65 -11.88
N ASP A 86 -11.40 -10.52 -11.61
CA ASP A 86 -10.63 -11.55 -10.91
C ASP A 86 -11.05 -11.72 -9.44
N ALA A 87 -11.82 -10.79 -8.92
CA ALA A 87 -12.48 -10.78 -7.62
C ALA A 87 -11.57 -10.97 -6.39
N TYR A 88 -12.10 -10.54 -5.25
CA TYR A 88 -11.45 -10.75 -3.95
C TYR A 88 -11.35 -12.27 -3.63
N PRO A 89 -10.21 -12.79 -3.14
CA PRO A 89 -9.02 -12.07 -2.69
C PRO A 89 -7.84 -12.06 -3.69
N SER A 90 -8.07 -12.13 -5.01
CA SER A 90 -7.01 -12.28 -6.02
C SER A 90 -5.86 -11.27 -5.88
N SER A 91 -6.16 -9.99 -5.64
CA SER A 91 -5.12 -8.96 -5.43
C SER A 91 -4.22 -9.29 -4.24
N LEU A 92 -4.80 -9.78 -3.14
CA LEU A 92 -4.05 -10.12 -1.92
C LEU A 92 -3.13 -11.32 -2.13
N VAL A 93 -3.56 -12.29 -2.94
CA VAL A 93 -2.72 -13.45 -3.34
C VAL A 93 -1.50 -12.96 -4.12
N ASP A 94 -1.70 -12.09 -5.09
CA ASP A 94 -0.62 -11.58 -5.93
C ASP A 94 0.32 -10.65 -5.14
N ILE A 95 -0.24 -9.77 -4.30
CA ILE A 95 0.54 -8.87 -3.43
C ILE A 95 1.36 -9.66 -2.41
N ASN A 96 0.78 -10.66 -1.76
CA ASN A 96 1.49 -11.54 -0.83
C ASN A 96 2.65 -12.24 -1.53
N TYR A 97 2.40 -12.81 -2.71
CA TYR A 97 3.47 -13.39 -3.53
C TYR A 97 4.52 -12.35 -3.90
N GLY A 98 4.12 -11.16 -4.36
CA GLY A 98 5.01 -10.07 -4.74
C GLY A 98 5.94 -9.63 -3.61
N ILE A 99 5.43 -9.51 -2.37
CA ILE A 99 6.25 -9.19 -1.19
C ILE A 99 7.31 -10.29 -0.96
N ARG A 100 6.90 -11.55 -1.01
CA ARG A 100 7.84 -12.69 -0.85
C ARG A 100 8.84 -12.77 -1.99
N TRP A 101 8.42 -12.48 -3.23
CA TRP A 101 9.29 -12.41 -4.39
C TRP A 101 10.35 -11.31 -4.25
N VAL A 102 9.98 -10.11 -3.80
CA VAL A 102 10.93 -9.02 -3.52
C VAL A 102 11.95 -9.46 -2.47
N LYS A 103 11.52 -10.11 -1.39
CA LYS A 103 12.43 -10.64 -0.35
C LYS A 103 13.37 -11.70 -0.91
N ALA A 104 12.87 -12.62 -1.73
CA ALA A 104 13.68 -13.68 -2.35
C ALA A 104 14.70 -13.13 -3.35
N ASN A 105 14.41 -12.00 -4.00
CA ASN A 105 15.29 -11.34 -4.95
C ASN A 105 16.06 -10.13 -4.36
N ALA A 106 16.10 -10.01 -3.04
CA ALA A 106 16.64 -8.83 -2.35
C ALA A 106 18.09 -8.53 -2.74
N ALA A 107 18.95 -9.53 -2.84
CA ALA A 107 20.34 -9.37 -3.28
C ALA A 107 20.43 -8.79 -4.71
N ARG A 108 19.63 -9.26 -5.65
CA ARG A 108 19.57 -8.78 -7.04
C ARG A 108 19.25 -7.28 -7.13
N PHE A 109 18.37 -6.80 -6.25
CA PHE A 109 17.90 -5.41 -6.22
C PHE A 109 18.61 -4.57 -5.17
N ARG A 110 19.65 -5.09 -4.53
CA ARG A 110 20.39 -4.42 -3.45
C ARG A 110 19.48 -3.97 -2.29
N ILE A 111 18.45 -4.77 -1.97
CA ILE A 111 17.49 -4.54 -0.89
C ILE A 111 17.94 -5.27 0.38
N ASP A 112 17.74 -4.67 1.55
CA ASP A 112 17.73 -5.38 2.82
C ASP A 112 16.32 -5.98 3.05
N PRO A 113 16.14 -7.31 3.00
CA PRO A 113 14.82 -7.93 3.12
C PRO A 113 14.15 -7.73 4.49
N ARG A 114 14.90 -7.26 5.50
CA ARG A 114 14.38 -6.92 6.84
C ARG A 114 13.84 -5.50 6.92
N ARG A 115 14.05 -4.69 5.88
CA ARG A 115 13.75 -3.25 5.84
C ARG A 115 12.77 -2.94 4.72
N ILE A 116 11.66 -3.71 4.67
CA ILE A 116 10.61 -3.55 3.66
C ILE A 116 9.41 -2.83 4.27
N ALA A 117 8.97 -1.78 3.61
CA ALA A 117 7.69 -1.13 3.79
C ALA A 117 6.74 -1.48 2.63
N LEU A 118 5.44 -1.48 2.89
CA LEU A 118 4.40 -1.61 1.90
C LEU A 118 3.62 -0.31 1.85
N GLY A 119 3.25 0.17 0.68
CA GLY A 119 2.49 1.41 0.55
C GLY A 119 1.54 1.39 -0.62
N GLY A 120 0.71 2.42 -0.69
CA GLY A 120 -0.19 2.61 -1.83
C GLY A 120 -1.12 3.80 -1.63
N ASN A 121 -1.81 4.16 -2.70
CA ASN A 121 -2.78 5.23 -2.69
C ASN A 121 -4.21 4.71 -2.89
N SER A 122 -5.20 5.39 -2.31
CA SER A 122 -6.62 5.05 -2.48
C SER A 122 -6.87 3.56 -2.14
N THR A 123 -7.42 2.79 -3.07
CA THR A 123 -7.63 1.34 -2.90
C THR A 123 -6.32 0.54 -2.80
N GLY A 124 -5.21 1.03 -3.36
CA GLY A 124 -3.88 0.46 -3.14
C GLY A 124 -3.41 0.61 -1.68
N GLY A 125 -3.73 1.73 -1.03
CA GLY A 125 -3.47 1.93 0.39
C GLY A 125 -4.28 0.97 1.29
N HIS A 126 -5.53 0.69 0.92
CA HIS A 126 -6.34 -0.35 1.55
C HIS A 126 -5.69 -1.73 1.43
N LEU A 127 -5.34 -2.15 0.19
CA LEU A 127 -4.72 -3.45 -0.07
C LEU A 127 -3.38 -3.59 0.66
N ALA A 128 -2.60 -2.50 0.75
CA ALA A 128 -1.35 -2.47 1.49
C ALA A 128 -1.58 -2.74 2.98
N MET A 129 -2.54 -2.06 3.60
CA MET A 129 -2.85 -2.28 5.02
C MET A 129 -3.38 -3.69 5.25
N LEU A 130 -4.32 -4.16 4.44
CA LEU A 130 -4.90 -5.50 4.59
C LEU A 130 -3.84 -6.61 4.45
N ALA A 131 -2.97 -6.52 3.43
CA ALA A 131 -1.88 -7.48 3.25
C ALA A 131 -0.89 -7.47 4.43
N ALA A 132 -0.59 -6.27 4.96
CA ALA A 132 0.31 -6.10 6.09
C ALA A 132 -0.28 -6.60 7.42
N MET A 133 -1.60 -6.49 7.61
CA MET A 133 -2.30 -7.00 8.79
C MET A 133 -2.44 -8.54 8.77
N ARG A 134 -2.46 -9.16 7.59
CA ARG A 134 -2.62 -10.62 7.40
C ARG A 134 -1.51 -11.25 6.53
N PRO A 135 -0.22 -11.06 6.85
CA PRO A 135 0.88 -11.49 5.98
C PRO A 135 0.99 -13.02 5.85
N ARG A 136 0.43 -13.78 6.79
CA ARG A 136 0.46 -15.24 6.85
C ARG A 136 -0.90 -15.90 6.61
N GLU A 137 -1.89 -15.12 6.14
CA GLU A 137 -3.21 -15.69 5.77
C GLU A 137 -3.03 -16.76 4.69
N PRO A 138 -3.46 -18.01 4.94
CA PRO A 138 -3.21 -19.12 4.00
C PRO A 138 -3.77 -18.88 2.61
N ARG A 139 -4.92 -18.24 2.49
CA ARG A 139 -5.53 -17.90 1.18
C ARG A 139 -4.69 -16.89 0.41
N TYR A 140 -4.04 -15.94 1.10
CA TYR A 140 -3.17 -14.96 0.44
C TYR A 140 -1.81 -15.58 0.11
N ALA A 141 -1.33 -16.52 0.91
CA ALA A 141 -0.06 -17.21 0.71
C ALA A 141 -0.17 -18.45 -0.21
N ALA A 142 -1.27 -18.64 -0.91
CA ALA A 142 -1.60 -19.86 -1.66
C ALA A 142 -0.60 -20.21 -2.78
N ILE A 143 0.11 -19.24 -3.36
CA ILE A 143 1.09 -19.50 -4.43
C ILE A 143 2.48 -19.65 -3.81
N PRO A 144 3.14 -20.82 -3.91
CA PRO A 144 4.49 -21.01 -3.40
C PRO A 144 5.52 -20.23 -4.25
N LEU A 145 6.62 -19.82 -3.62
CA LEU A 145 7.80 -19.36 -4.37
C LEU A 145 8.45 -20.57 -5.09
N PRO A 146 9.24 -20.33 -6.15
CA PRO A 146 9.98 -21.39 -6.83
C PRO A 146 10.84 -22.21 -5.85
N GLU A 147 11.06 -23.47 -6.19
CA GLU A 147 11.94 -24.35 -5.42
C GLU A 147 13.33 -23.73 -5.25
N GLY A 148 13.95 -23.93 -4.08
CA GLY A 148 15.24 -23.32 -3.74
C GLY A 148 15.15 -21.85 -3.27
N SER A 149 13.97 -21.23 -3.31
CA SER A 149 13.80 -19.87 -2.77
C SER A 149 13.95 -19.86 -1.24
N PRO A 150 14.41 -18.74 -0.64
CA PRO A 150 14.49 -18.60 0.80
C PRO A 150 13.10 -18.69 1.43
N ARG A 151 13.01 -19.26 2.63
CA ARG A 151 11.76 -19.32 3.41
C ARG A 151 11.46 -17.94 3.98
N VAL A 152 10.52 -17.23 3.37
CA VAL A 152 10.09 -15.89 3.77
C VAL A 152 8.57 -15.79 3.76
N ASP A 153 8.01 -15.03 4.70
CA ASP A 153 6.61 -14.64 4.71
C ASP A 153 6.40 -13.24 4.10
N ALA A 154 5.16 -12.79 4.02
CA ALA A 154 4.80 -11.47 3.49
C ALA A 154 4.76 -10.36 4.56
N SER A 155 5.33 -10.58 5.76
CA SER A 155 5.39 -9.54 6.79
C SER A 155 6.21 -8.34 6.33
N VAL A 156 5.79 -7.14 6.72
CA VAL A 156 6.49 -5.89 6.41
C VAL A 156 6.72 -5.09 7.69
N ARG A 157 7.71 -4.20 7.66
CA ARG A 157 8.09 -3.42 8.84
C ARG A 157 7.23 -2.17 9.03
N ALA A 158 6.71 -1.61 7.93
CA ALA A 158 5.92 -0.39 7.96
C ALA A 158 4.92 -0.33 6.80
N VAL A 159 3.89 0.51 6.97
CA VAL A 159 2.88 0.78 5.95
C VAL A 159 2.75 2.28 5.70
N VAL A 160 2.73 2.68 4.42
CA VAL A 160 2.52 4.06 3.97
C VAL A 160 1.21 4.13 3.19
N MET A 161 0.26 4.90 3.66
CA MET A 161 -1.04 5.04 3.00
C MET A 161 -1.28 6.49 2.56
N HIS A 162 -1.49 6.69 1.28
CA HIS A 162 -1.90 7.96 0.72
C HIS A 162 -3.40 7.93 0.46
N TRP A 163 -4.19 8.71 1.22
CA TRP A 163 -5.66 8.80 1.10
C TRP A 163 -6.34 7.44 0.83
N PRO A 164 -6.14 6.43 1.67
CA PRO A 164 -6.70 5.09 1.44
C PRO A 164 -8.21 5.06 1.57
N ILE A 165 -8.86 4.13 0.89
CA ILE A 165 -10.25 3.74 1.17
C ILE A 165 -10.21 2.52 2.09
N ILE A 166 -10.13 2.73 3.40
CA ILE A 166 -9.85 1.66 4.38
C ILE A 166 -11.07 0.81 4.75
N ASN A 167 -12.29 1.31 4.51
CA ASN A 167 -13.53 0.62 4.78
C ASN A 167 -14.24 0.24 3.47
N PRO A 168 -13.90 -0.91 2.87
CA PRO A 168 -14.50 -1.34 1.61
C PRO A 168 -15.99 -1.65 1.72
N LEU A 169 -16.51 -2.08 2.88
CA LEU A 169 -17.92 -2.36 3.05
C LEU A 169 -18.78 -1.09 2.93
N SER A 170 -18.41 -0.05 3.67
CA SER A 170 -19.10 1.25 3.57
C SER A 170 -19.03 1.80 2.14
N ARG A 171 -17.87 1.70 1.50
CA ARG A 171 -17.71 2.12 0.10
C ARG A 171 -18.54 1.26 -0.86
N TYR A 172 -18.60 -0.05 -0.67
CA TYR A 172 -19.41 -0.96 -1.47
C TYR A 172 -20.90 -0.60 -1.40
N ARG A 173 -21.43 -0.37 -0.20
CA ARG A 173 -22.83 0.03 0.03
C ARG A 173 -23.13 1.40 -0.59
N SER A 174 -22.27 2.38 -0.41
CA SER A 174 -22.39 3.69 -1.07
C SER A 174 -22.48 3.54 -2.59
N LEU A 175 -21.63 2.72 -3.20
CA LEU A 175 -21.62 2.50 -4.65
C LEU A 175 -22.86 1.78 -5.17
N LEU A 176 -23.49 0.91 -4.38
CA LEU A 176 -24.77 0.28 -4.74
C LEU A 176 -25.92 1.29 -4.78
N LEU A 177 -25.87 2.33 -3.94
CA LEU A 177 -26.88 3.39 -3.89
C LEU A 177 -26.70 4.45 -4.97
N GLU A 178 -25.47 4.65 -5.44
CA GLU A 178 -25.15 5.61 -6.50
C GLU A 178 -25.62 5.09 -7.88
N LYS A 179 -26.75 5.57 -8.37
CA LYS A 179 -27.26 5.24 -9.71
C LYS A 179 -26.33 5.79 -10.78
N GLY A 180 -25.43 4.96 -11.28
CA GLY A 180 -24.85 5.11 -12.63
C GLY A 180 -23.48 5.75 -12.78
N ARG A 181 -22.80 6.31 -11.75
CA ARG A 181 -21.53 7.01 -11.97
C ARG A 181 -20.25 6.25 -11.65
N PHE A 182 -20.20 5.42 -10.63
CA PHE A 182 -18.96 4.73 -10.23
C PHE A 182 -19.23 3.36 -9.64
N ARG A 183 -19.44 2.37 -10.48
CA ARG A 183 -19.55 0.96 -10.02
C ARG A 183 -18.18 0.31 -9.79
N TYR A 184 -17.17 1.11 -9.44
CA TYR A 184 -15.83 0.61 -9.15
C TYR A 184 -15.84 -0.25 -7.86
N GLY A 185 -15.21 -1.40 -7.93
CA GLY A 185 -15.09 -2.31 -6.79
C GLY A 185 -16.26 -3.30 -6.62
N ILE A 186 -17.44 -3.06 -7.19
CA ILE A 186 -18.56 -4.03 -7.11
C ILE A 186 -18.14 -5.37 -7.72
N GLY A 187 -17.53 -5.35 -8.90
CA GLY A 187 -17.02 -6.56 -9.56
C GLY A 187 -15.93 -7.28 -8.79
N TYR A 188 -15.12 -6.53 -8.06
CA TYR A 188 -14.05 -7.07 -7.22
C TYR A 188 -14.59 -7.70 -5.93
N TRP A 189 -15.41 -6.97 -5.20
CA TRP A 189 -15.95 -7.47 -3.92
C TRP A 189 -17.05 -8.49 -4.11
N GLN A 190 -17.89 -8.36 -5.13
CA GLN A 190 -19.04 -9.20 -5.50
C GLN A 190 -20.15 -9.25 -4.44
N THR A 191 -19.81 -9.32 -3.16
CA THR A 191 -20.76 -9.41 -2.04
C THR A 191 -20.34 -8.51 -0.88
N GLU A 192 -21.30 -8.12 -0.04
CA GLU A 192 -21.02 -7.44 1.23
C GLU A 192 -20.17 -8.30 2.17
N ALA A 193 -20.36 -9.62 2.15
CA ALA A 193 -19.58 -10.54 2.99
C ALA A 193 -18.09 -10.47 2.65
N ASN A 194 -17.72 -10.43 1.36
CA ASN A 194 -16.35 -10.27 0.92
C ASN A 194 -15.79 -8.88 1.32
N ALA A 195 -16.59 -7.82 1.12
CA ALA A 195 -16.20 -6.47 1.52
C ALA A 195 -16.05 -6.31 3.04
N ALA A 196 -16.85 -7.03 3.83
CA ALA A 196 -16.73 -7.07 5.29
C ALA A 196 -15.55 -7.93 5.77
N GLU A 197 -15.24 -9.00 5.07
CA GLU A 197 -14.10 -9.87 5.40
C GLU A 197 -12.77 -9.21 5.07
N GLY A 198 -12.66 -8.58 3.89
CA GLY A 198 -11.47 -7.83 3.47
C GLY A 198 -11.37 -6.41 4.04
N ASN A 199 -11.89 -6.15 5.23
CA ASN A 199 -12.04 -4.82 5.81
C ASN A 199 -11.15 -4.60 7.03
N PRO A 200 -10.01 -3.91 6.90
CA PRO A 200 -9.11 -3.62 8.02
C PRO A 200 -9.78 -2.90 9.20
N MET A 201 -10.75 -2.01 8.92
CA MET A 201 -11.50 -1.32 9.97
C MET A 201 -12.29 -2.31 10.83
N LEU A 202 -13.10 -3.16 10.18
CA LEU A 202 -13.94 -4.12 10.87
C LEU A 202 -13.13 -5.21 11.58
N MET A 203 -11.96 -5.58 11.07
CA MET A 203 -11.05 -6.50 11.77
C MET A 203 -10.66 -5.95 13.15
N LEU A 204 -10.29 -4.67 13.19
CA LEU A 204 -9.92 -4.01 14.46
C LEU A 204 -11.14 -3.85 15.40
N GLU A 205 -12.29 -3.50 14.87
CA GLU A 205 -13.53 -3.38 15.65
C GLU A 205 -13.97 -4.70 16.29
N ARG A 206 -13.79 -5.81 15.56
CA ARG A 206 -14.08 -7.16 16.05
C ARG A 206 -13.02 -7.70 17.01
N GLY A 207 -11.91 -6.98 17.22
CA GLY A 207 -10.78 -7.43 18.01
C GLY A 207 -10.06 -8.62 17.41
N GLU A 208 -10.05 -8.77 16.08
CA GLU A 208 -9.35 -9.84 15.39
C GLU A 208 -7.83 -9.72 15.63
N ARG A 209 -7.18 -10.86 15.81
CA ARG A 209 -5.73 -10.90 15.97
C ARG A 209 -5.06 -10.72 14.61
N VAL A 210 -4.40 -9.57 14.43
CA VAL A 210 -3.72 -9.16 13.19
C VAL A 210 -2.33 -8.60 13.50
N ASP A 211 -1.45 -8.56 12.50
CA ASP A 211 -0.18 -7.84 12.64
C ASP A 211 -0.44 -6.32 12.54
N LEU A 212 0.28 -5.53 13.34
CA LEU A 212 0.13 -4.08 13.42
C LEU A 212 1.48 -3.39 13.14
N PRO A 213 1.99 -3.39 11.90
CA PRO A 213 3.22 -2.72 11.57
C PRO A 213 3.09 -1.21 11.76
N ARG A 214 4.19 -0.52 12.07
CA ARG A 214 4.18 0.94 12.12
C ARG A 214 3.61 1.54 10.86
N ALA A 215 2.69 2.51 10.96
CA ALA A 215 1.97 3.04 9.81
C ALA A 215 1.92 4.57 9.78
N ILE A 216 1.74 5.12 8.58
CA ILE A 216 1.35 6.51 8.36
C ILE A 216 0.17 6.58 7.41
N TRP A 217 -0.81 7.39 7.76
CA TRP A 217 -1.93 7.77 6.90
C TRP A 217 -1.81 9.26 6.55
N ILE A 218 -1.62 9.54 5.28
CA ILE A 218 -1.55 10.89 4.73
C ILE A 218 -2.87 11.17 4.01
N GLN A 219 -3.59 12.22 4.42
CA GLN A 219 -4.94 12.54 3.97
C GLN A 219 -5.06 14.00 3.56
N GLY A 220 -5.67 14.28 2.43
CA GLY A 220 -6.12 15.64 2.08
C GLY A 220 -7.34 16.03 2.90
N ARG A 221 -7.32 17.17 3.58
CA ARG A 221 -8.44 17.63 4.41
C ARG A 221 -9.70 17.90 3.58
N SER A 222 -9.53 18.47 2.40
CA SER A 222 -10.60 18.78 1.45
C SER A 222 -10.99 17.63 0.50
N ASP A 223 -10.34 16.48 0.61
CA ASP A 223 -10.60 15.31 -0.24
C ASP A 223 -11.87 14.58 0.21
N THR A 224 -13.01 14.97 -0.31
CA THR A 224 -14.31 14.39 0.04
C THR A 224 -14.50 12.95 -0.44
N LEU A 225 -13.69 12.50 -1.40
CA LEU A 225 -13.76 11.11 -1.89
C LEU A 225 -13.19 10.11 -0.87
N HIS A 226 -12.10 10.47 -0.21
CA HIS A 226 -11.38 9.58 0.71
C HIS A 226 -11.53 10.00 2.17
N ASN A 227 -11.87 11.27 2.43
CA ASN A 227 -12.10 11.81 3.75
C ASN A 227 -13.61 11.90 4.02
N TYR A 228 -14.25 10.77 4.29
CA TYR A 228 -15.70 10.67 4.51
C TYR A 228 -16.01 10.07 5.87
N ARG A 229 -17.27 10.11 6.25
CA ARG A 229 -17.82 9.44 7.42
C ARG A 229 -18.79 8.34 6.95
N ASP A 230 -18.62 7.14 7.48
CA ASP A 230 -19.59 6.07 7.29
C ASP A 230 -20.89 6.41 8.03
N PRO A 231 -22.03 6.51 7.34
CA PRO A 231 -23.30 6.85 7.98
C PRO A 231 -23.84 5.77 8.93
N GLU A 232 -23.33 4.55 8.83
CA GLU A 232 -23.76 3.41 9.65
C GLU A 232 -22.95 3.26 10.94
N THR A 233 -22.07 4.22 11.28
CA THR A 233 -21.27 4.17 12.52
C THR A 233 -21.65 5.28 13.49
N ASP A 234 -21.65 4.95 14.80
CA ASP A 234 -21.76 5.92 15.89
C ASP A 234 -20.44 6.64 16.20
N PHE A 235 -19.35 6.30 15.52
CA PHE A 235 -18.06 6.97 15.72
C PHE A 235 -18.18 8.45 15.33
N PRO A 236 -17.80 9.40 16.22
CA PRO A 236 -18.05 10.82 16.01
C PRO A 236 -17.18 11.47 14.91
N GLY A 237 -16.08 10.84 14.50
CA GLY A 237 -15.14 11.33 13.50
C GLY A 237 -15.35 10.74 12.11
N ASN A 238 -14.41 11.01 11.23
CA ASN A 238 -14.35 10.44 9.89
C ASN A 238 -13.65 9.06 9.87
N GLU A 239 -13.61 8.39 8.72
CA GLU A 239 -12.99 7.07 8.58
C GLU A 239 -11.47 7.05 8.89
N PRO A 240 -10.66 8.06 8.49
CA PRO A 240 -9.27 8.16 8.93
C PRO A 240 -9.12 8.16 10.46
N GLU A 241 -9.88 8.99 11.15
CA GLU A 241 -9.84 9.12 12.62
C GLU A 241 -10.33 7.84 13.31
N ARG A 242 -11.39 7.24 12.77
CA ARG A 242 -11.94 5.98 13.25
C ARG A 242 -10.90 4.86 13.17
N PHE A 243 -10.30 4.66 12.01
CA PHE A 243 -9.27 3.63 11.82
C PHE A 243 -8.07 3.83 12.74
N VAL A 244 -7.55 5.06 12.79
CA VAL A 244 -6.39 5.39 13.64
C VAL A 244 -6.71 5.14 15.12
N SER A 245 -7.93 5.48 15.58
CA SER A 245 -8.36 5.21 16.94
C SER A 245 -8.34 3.71 17.27
N TYR A 246 -8.92 2.88 16.40
CA TYR A 246 -8.93 1.42 16.60
C TYR A 246 -7.56 0.79 16.47
N TYR A 247 -6.74 1.25 15.51
CA TYR A 247 -5.38 0.75 15.32
C TYR A 247 -4.52 0.97 16.58
N ARG A 248 -4.59 2.18 17.15
CA ARG A 248 -3.90 2.52 18.40
C ARG A 248 -4.45 1.74 19.59
N ARG A 249 -5.77 1.58 19.68
CA ARG A 249 -6.41 0.77 20.73
C ARG A 249 -5.96 -0.70 20.68
N ALA A 250 -5.73 -1.24 19.50
CA ALA A 250 -5.18 -2.58 19.29
C ALA A 250 -3.67 -2.67 19.58
N GLY A 251 -3.00 -1.58 19.95
CA GLY A 251 -1.57 -1.53 20.29
C GLY A 251 -0.66 -1.15 19.11
N GLY A 252 -1.21 -0.75 17.97
CA GLY A 252 -0.44 -0.34 16.80
C GLY A 252 0.05 1.12 16.88
N ASP A 253 1.19 1.39 16.24
CA ASP A 253 1.76 2.74 16.08
C ASP A 253 1.38 3.28 14.69
N ILE A 254 0.52 4.30 14.65
CA ILE A 254 0.07 4.94 13.42
C ILE A 254 0.03 6.47 13.56
N GLU A 255 0.61 7.14 12.55
CA GLU A 255 0.54 8.59 12.38
C GLU A 255 -0.60 8.94 11.40
N LEU A 256 -1.46 9.93 11.73
CA LEU A 256 -2.42 10.53 10.82
C LEU A 256 -2.00 11.96 10.54
N VAL A 257 -1.76 12.27 9.27
CA VAL A 257 -1.34 13.60 8.83
C VAL A 257 -2.33 14.14 7.80
N TYR A 258 -2.94 15.26 8.11
CA TYR A 258 -3.78 16.01 7.17
C TYR A 258 -2.96 17.04 6.41
N LEU A 259 -3.11 17.04 5.08
CA LEU A 259 -2.62 18.09 4.20
C LEU A 259 -3.78 19.04 3.89
N GLU A 260 -3.56 20.34 3.96
CA GLU A 260 -4.61 21.34 3.68
C GLU A 260 -5.07 21.29 2.23
N GLU A 261 -4.14 21.08 1.30
CA GLU A 261 -4.44 20.89 -0.12
C GLU A 261 -4.39 19.41 -0.49
N ALA A 262 -5.46 18.91 -1.12
CA ALA A 262 -5.59 17.50 -1.52
C ALA A 262 -4.49 17.01 -2.48
N SER A 263 -3.80 17.92 -3.16
CA SER A 263 -2.93 17.64 -4.30
C SER A 263 -1.45 17.87 -4.07
N SER A 264 -1.00 18.14 -2.86
CA SER A 264 0.44 18.33 -2.63
C SER A 264 1.19 16.98 -2.63
N GLU A 265 1.32 16.37 -3.82
CA GLU A 265 2.17 15.18 -4.01
C GLU A 265 3.58 15.40 -3.43
N ARG A 266 4.10 16.63 -3.54
CA ARG A 266 5.39 17.01 -2.97
C ARG A 266 5.40 16.88 -1.45
N ASN A 267 4.34 17.33 -0.76
CA ASN A 267 4.25 17.23 0.70
C ASN A 267 4.03 15.77 1.13
N ALA A 268 3.20 15.02 0.41
CA ALA A 268 3.02 13.60 0.67
C ALA A 268 4.33 12.81 0.48
N LEU A 269 5.12 13.16 -0.55
CA LEU A 269 6.43 12.55 -0.79
C LEU A 269 7.42 12.86 0.35
N TRP A 270 7.46 14.11 0.83
CA TRP A 270 8.31 14.50 1.94
C TRP A 270 7.93 13.74 3.23
N LEU A 271 6.64 13.66 3.56
CA LEU A 271 6.14 12.91 4.72
C LEU A 271 6.48 11.42 4.61
N THR A 272 6.33 10.84 3.42
CA THR A 272 6.72 9.45 3.14
C THR A 272 8.20 9.23 3.42
N ARG A 273 9.06 10.12 2.92
CA ARG A 273 10.51 10.06 3.16
C ARG A 273 10.84 10.11 4.65
N GLU A 274 10.31 11.09 5.37
CA GLU A 274 10.59 11.26 6.80
C GLU A 274 10.08 10.07 7.63
N PHE A 275 8.92 9.52 7.26
CA PHE A 275 8.40 8.32 7.88
C PHE A 275 9.29 7.09 7.60
N LEU A 276 9.66 6.85 6.34
CA LEU A 276 10.52 5.72 5.96
C LEU A 276 11.92 5.83 6.59
N ARG A 277 12.45 7.03 6.73
CA ARG A 277 13.72 7.26 7.43
C ARG A 277 13.67 6.73 8.86
N LYS A 278 12.57 6.96 9.57
CA LYS A 278 12.36 6.51 10.96
C LYS A 278 11.98 5.04 11.06
N ALA A 279 11.15 4.55 10.13
CA ALA A 279 10.54 3.23 10.23
C ALA A 279 11.44 2.11 9.67
N VAL A 280 12.13 2.37 8.56
CA VAL A 280 12.98 1.39 7.86
C VAL A 280 14.42 1.87 7.63
N GLY A 281 14.79 3.03 8.17
CA GLY A 281 16.13 3.60 8.04
C GLY A 281 16.49 4.01 6.61
N ALA A 282 15.52 4.55 5.83
CA ALA A 282 15.80 5.20 4.56
C ALA A 282 16.75 6.41 4.76
N ARG A 283 17.53 6.78 3.75
CA ARG A 283 18.55 7.83 3.85
C ARG A 283 18.09 9.17 3.28
#